data_e580b85728f8812ffaadb77613a53264
#
_entry.id   e580b85728f8812ffaadb77613a53264
#
_cell.length_a   1.000
_cell.length_b   1.000
_cell.length_c   1.000
_cell.angle_alpha   90.00
_cell.angle_beta   90.00
_cell.angle_gamma   90.00
#
_symmetry.space_group_name_H-M   'P 1'
#
loop_
_entity.id
_entity.type
_entity.pdbx_description
1 polymer ?
#
loop_
_entity_poly.entity_id
_entity_poly.type
_entity_poly.pdbx_seq_one_letter_code
_entity_poly.pdbx_strand_id
1 'polypeptide(L)'
;MTELGHLLETFVVGELLKEASWMDGIAGAGHWRTYDGDEVDLVIERDDGAVIAFEVKAAGRVPGDDFRGLRKLRDAVGEAFLAGLVLHTGERAYTYQDRLHVLPIDRLWTTP
;
A
#
# COMPACT_ATOMS: atom_id res chain seq x y z
N MET A 1 -6.84 3.68 16.80
CA MET A 1 -6.51 4.74 15.82
C MET A 1 -7.36 5.97 16.11
N THR A 2 -6.77 7.14 16.02
CA THR A 2 -7.49 8.40 16.20
C THR A 2 -8.31 8.71 14.96
N GLU A 3 -9.33 9.55 15.13
CA GLU A 3 -10.13 10.07 14.00
C GLU A 3 -9.24 10.78 12.98
N LEU A 4 -8.29 11.58 13.45
CA LEU A 4 -7.35 12.29 12.58
C LEU A 4 -6.48 11.32 11.79
N GLY A 5 -6.01 10.25 12.42
CA GLY A 5 -5.23 9.23 11.74
C GLY A 5 -6.03 8.52 10.66
N HIS A 6 -7.30 8.25 10.92
CA HIS A 6 -8.18 7.63 9.93
C HIS A 6 -8.42 8.57 8.74
N LEU A 7 -8.61 9.85 8.99
CA LEU A 7 -8.73 10.84 7.93
C LEU A 7 -7.48 10.94 7.09
N LEU A 8 -6.31 10.89 7.70
CA LEU A 8 -5.04 10.89 6.97
C LEU A 8 -4.91 9.68 6.05
N GLU A 9 -5.25 8.50 6.57
CA GLU A 9 -5.20 7.28 5.76
C GLU A 9 -6.15 7.37 4.57
N THR A 10 -7.36 7.83 4.78
CA THR A 10 -8.35 8.01 3.71
C THR A 10 -7.86 9.02 2.67
N PHE A 11 -7.26 10.11 3.12
CA PHE A 11 -6.71 11.13 2.23
C PHE A 11 -5.59 10.56 1.34
N VAL A 12 -4.66 9.82 1.93
CA VAL A 12 -3.54 9.25 1.19
C VAL A 12 -4.03 8.23 0.15
N VAL A 13 -4.96 7.36 0.52
CA VAL A 13 -5.53 6.39 -0.43
C VAL A 13 -6.23 7.13 -1.57
N GLY A 14 -6.98 8.20 -1.26
CA GLY A 14 -7.64 9.01 -2.28
C GLY A 14 -6.66 9.66 -3.26
N GLU A 15 -5.54 10.17 -2.76
CA GLU A 15 -4.50 10.76 -3.62
C GLU A 15 -3.83 9.71 -4.51
N LEU A 16 -3.56 8.52 -3.98
CA LEU A 16 -3.00 7.43 -4.77
C LEU A 16 -3.95 6.98 -5.87
N LEU A 17 -5.24 6.87 -5.58
CA LEU A 17 -6.26 6.55 -6.58
C LEU A 17 -6.32 7.61 -7.67
N LYS A 18 -6.24 8.87 -7.29
CA LYS A 18 -6.23 9.97 -8.24
C LYS A 18 -5.01 9.90 -9.17
N GLU A 19 -3.83 9.65 -8.61
CA GLU A 19 -2.63 9.49 -9.42
C GLU A 19 -2.75 8.31 -10.38
N ALA A 20 -3.26 7.17 -9.90
CA ALA A 20 -3.44 5.99 -10.73
C ALA A 20 -4.40 6.26 -11.90
N SER A 21 -5.41 7.10 -11.70
CA SER A 21 -6.39 7.44 -12.76
C SER A 21 -5.80 8.22 -13.92
N TRP A 22 -4.63 8.87 -13.71
CA TRP A 22 -3.93 9.65 -14.74
C TRP A 22 -2.89 8.82 -15.49
N MET A 23 -2.58 7.63 -15.03
CA MET A 23 -1.50 6.81 -15.58
C MET A 23 -2.04 5.85 -16.64
N ASP A 24 -1.29 5.73 -17.75
CA ASP A 24 -1.56 4.71 -18.75
C ASP A 24 -1.11 3.34 -18.23
N GLY A 25 -1.76 2.28 -18.69
CA GLY A 25 -1.37 0.92 -18.39
C GLY A 25 -1.92 0.38 -17.07
N ILE A 26 -2.82 1.11 -16.41
CA ILE A 26 -3.48 0.66 -15.19
C ILE A 26 -4.83 0.03 -15.58
N ALA A 27 -4.99 -1.24 -15.27
CA ALA A 27 -6.22 -1.98 -15.52
C ALA A 27 -7.28 -1.72 -14.46
N GLY A 28 -6.86 -1.51 -13.21
CA GLY A 28 -7.79 -1.25 -12.13
C GLY A 28 -7.11 -0.90 -10.83
N ALA A 29 -7.90 -0.39 -9.90
CA ALA A 29 -7.44 -0.08 -8.55
C ALA A 29 -8.61 -0.26 -7.58
N GLY A 30 -8.33 -0.76 -6.39
CA GLY A 30 -9.37 -0.96 -5.40
C GLY A 30 -8.86 -1.51 -4.09
N HIS A 31 -9.78 -1.72 -3.18
CA HIS A 31 -9.53 -2.33 -1.88
C HIS A 31 -9.51 -3.85 -2.02
N TRP A 32 -8.68 -4.51 -1.23
CA TRP A 32 -8.62 -5.98 -1.21
C TRP A 32 -8.86 -6.48 0.21
N ARG A 33 -9.57 -7.60 0.32
CA ARG A 33 -9.93 -8.16 1.60
C ARG A 33 -9.92 -9.68 1.54
N THR A 34 -9.36 -10.33 2.56
CA THR A 34 -9.43 -11.77 2.66
C THR A 34 -10.74 -12.20 3.31
N TYR A 35 -11.08 -13.46 3.12
CA TYR A 35 -12.26 -14.07 3.72
C TYR A 35 -12.24 -13.98 5.26
N ASP A 36 -11.06 -14.11 5.86
CA ASP A 36 -10.89 -14.07 7.32
C ASP A 36 -10.63 -12.66 7.89
N GLY A 37 -10.80 -11.63 7.06
CA GLY A 37 -10.83 -10.26 7.54
C GLY A 37 -9.55 -9.45 7.43
N ASP A 38 -8.49 -9.98 6.84
CA ASP A 38 -7.31 -9.20 6.55
C ASP A 38 -7.56 -8.31 5.33
N GLU A 39 -7.02 -7.10 5.35
CA GLU A 39 -7.30 -6.09 4.35
C GLU A 39 -6.02 -5.47 3.81
N VAL A 40 -6.10 -4.97 2.57
CA VAL A 40 -5.10 -4.10 1.98
C VAL A 40 -5.83 -2.86 1.48
N ASP A 41 -5.35 -1.69 1.89
CA ASP A 41 -6.05 -0.42 1.65
C ASP A 41 -6.21 -0.13 0.17
N LEU A 42 -5.19 -0.41 -0.65
CA LEU A 42 -5.24 -0.12 -2.06
C LEU A 42 -4.40 -1.14 -2.83
N VAL A 43 -4.98 -1.71 -3.87
CA VAL A 43 -4.29 -2.59 -4.82
C VAL A 43 -4.43 -1.98 -6.20
N ILE A 44 -3.31 -1.80 -6.88
CA ILE A 44 -3.28 -1.29 -8.26
C ILE A 44 -2.83 -2.42 -9.16
N GLU A 45 -3.64 -2.73 -10.17
CA GLU A 45 -3.33 -3.75 -11.16
C GLU A 45 -3.01 -3.09 -12.50
N ARG A 46 -1.91 -3.49 -13.10
CA ARG A 46 -1.52 -3.05 -14.44
C ARG A 46 -2.17 -3.93 -15.51
N ASP A 47 -2.17 -3.43 -16.75
CA ASP A 47 -2.73 -4.17 -17.89
C ASP A 47 -2.02 -5.51 -18.12
N ASP A 48 -0.77 -5.64 -17.70
CA ASP A 48 0.00 -6.89 -17.84
C ASP A 48 -0.23 -7.86 -16.67
N GLY A 49 -1.13 -7.53 -15.75
CA GLY A 49 -1.44 -8.35 -14.59
C GLY A 49 -0.54 -8.12 -13.38
N ALA A 50 0.46 -7.25 -13.49
CA ALA A 50 1.32 -6.95 -12.34
C ALA A 50 0.56 -6.14 -11.30
N VAL A 51 0.89 -6.37 -10.02
CA VAL A 51 0.17 -5.80 -8.87
C VAL A 51 1.13 -5.04 -7.98
N ILE A 52 0.73 -3.84 -7.57
CA ILE A 52 1.38 -3.06 -6.52
C ILE A 52 0.32 -2.76 -5.46
N ALA A 53 0.66 -2.95 -4.20
CA ALA A 53 -0.28 -2.81 -3.11
C ALA A 53 0.23 -1.83 -2.06
N PHE A 54 -0.70 -1.14 -1.42
CA PHE A 54 -0.40 -0.10 -0.43
C PHE A 54 -1.23 -0.29 0.83
N GLU A 55 -0.57 -0.13 1.96
CA GLU A 55 -1.21 -0.03 3.27
C GLU A 55 -0.79 1.29 3.89
N VAL A 56 -1.71 2.06 4.43
CA VAL A 56 -1.42 3.37 5.00
C VAL A 56 -1.61 3.32 6.51
N LYS A 57 -0.58 3.71 7.25
CA LYS A 57 -0.59 3.71 8.71
C LYS A 57 -0.23 5.09 9.24
N ALA A 58 -1.15 5.71 9.96
CA ALA A 58 -0.91 7.00 10.60
C ALA A 58 -0.17 6.79 11.93
N ALA A 59 1.01 6.19 11.86
CA ALA A 59 1.86 5.87 13.01
C ALA A 59 3.32 5.93 12.60
N GLY A 60 4.19 6.22 13.55
CA GLY A 60 5.63 6.29 13.30
C GLY A 60 6.32 4.94 13.30
N ARG A 61 5.65 3.88 13.77
CA ARG A 61 6.18 2.52 13.82
C ARG A 61 5.27 1.59 13.04
N VAL A 62 5.88 0.59 12.40
CA VAL A 62 5.15 -0.40 11.60
C VAL A 62 5.48 -1.78 12.15
N PRO A 63 4.68 -2.31 13.10
CA PRO A 63 4.88 -3.67 13.59
C PRO A 63 4.59 -4.72 12.50
N GLY A 64 5.13 -5.92 12.68
CA GLY A 64 5.01 -6.98 11.69
C GLY A 64 3.59 -7.35 11.31
N ASP A 65 2.64 -7.22 12.24
CA ASP A 65 1.23 -7.51 11.97
C ASP A 65 0.61 -6.59 10.91
N ASP A 66 1.16 -5.40 10.73
CA ASP A 66 0.67 -4.46 9.71
C ASP A 66 0.94 -4.95 8.29
N PHE A 67 1.81 -5.94 8.12
CA PHE A 67 2.11 -6.55 6.82
C PHE A 67 1.24 -7.76 6.50
N ARG A 68 0.37 -8.18 7.40
CA ARG A 68 -0.36 -9.44 7.24
C ARG A 68 -1.16 -9.49 5.93
N GLY A 69 -1.92 -8.45 5.64
CA GLY A 69 -2.70 -8.37 4.40
C GLY A 69 -1.81 -8.36 3.17
N LEU A 70 -0.73 -7.56 3.19
CA LEU A 70 0.21 -7.49 2.09
C LEU A 70 0.91 -8.83 1.85
N ARG A 71 1.30 -9.54 2.91
CA ARG A 71 1.91 -10.87 2.77
C ARG A 71 0.96 -11.87 2.14
N LYS A 72 -0.29 -11.86 2.56
CA LYS A 72 -1.30 -12.77 1.99
C LYS A 72 -1.55 -12.48 0.52
N LEU A 73 -1.61 -11.21 0.16
CA LEU A 73 -1.79 -10.81 -1.23
C LEU A 73 -0.59 -11.22 -2.07
N ARG A 74 0.64 -10.94 -1.59
CA ARG A 74 1.87 -11.35 -2.27
C ARG A 74 1.88 -12.85 -2.54
N ASP A 75 1.56 -13.65 -1.53
CA ASP A 75 1.61 -15.11 -1.64
C ASP A 75 0.51 -15.64 -2.57
N ALA A 76 -0.64 -14.98 -2.60
CA ALA A 76 -1.74 -15.36 -3.48
C ALA A 76 -1.47 -15.00 -4.94
N VAL A 77 -0.88 -13.85 -5.19
CA VAL A 77 -0.62 -13.33 -6.54
C VAL A 77 0.67 -13.93 -7.14
N GLY A 78 1.65 -14.22 -6.30
CA GLY A 78 2.91 -14.81 -6.74
C GLY A 78 3.80 -13.82 -7.47
N GLU A 79 4.38 -14.22 -8.59
CA GLU A 79 5.38 -13.43 -9.31
C GLU A 79 4.83 -12.11 -9.85
N ALA A 80 3.53 -12.01 -10.10
CA ALA A 80 2.92 -10.78 -10.57
C ALA A 80 2.86 -9.70 -9.48
N PHE A 81 3.05 -10.05 -8.22
CA PHE A 81 3.13 -9.09 -7.13
C PHE A 81 4.49 -8.39 -7.17
N LEU A 82 4.52 -7.14 -7.60
CA LEU A 82 5.77 -6.38 -7.75
C LEU A 82 6.26 -5.82 -6.42
N ALA A 83 5.37 -5.21 -5.65
CA ALA A 83 5.72 -4.60 -4.38
C ALA A 83 4.49 -4.36 -3.52
N GLY A 84 4.68 -4.49 -2.20
CA GLY A 84 3.73 -4.04 -1.21
C GLY A 84 4.40 -2.98 -0.35
N LEU A 85 3.73 -1.85 -0.17
CA LEU A 85 4.29 -0.69 0.51
C LEU A 85 3.41 -0.33 1.71
N VAL A 86 4.04 -0.25 2.90
CA VAL A 86 3.41 0.37 4.05
C VAL A 86 3.89 1.82 4.13
N LEU A 87 2.96 2.75 4.01
CA LEU A 87 3.23 4.18 4.08
C LEU A 87 2.92 4.65 5.50
N HIS A 88 3.89 5.27 6.16
CA HIS A 88 3.75 5.65 7.57
C HIS A 88 4.18 7.10 7.80
N THR A 89 3.90 7.61 9.00
CA THR A 89 4.25 8.99 9.35
C THR A 89 5.65 9.14 9.94
N GLY A 90 6.37 8.03 10.13
CA GLY A 90 7.76 8.05 10.61
C GLY A 90 8.74 8.47 9.53
N GLU A 91 10.03 8.43 9.85
CA GLU A 91 11.10 8.90 8.97
C GLU A 91 11.82 7.78 8.24
N ARG A 92 11.66 6.54 8.68
CA ARG A 92 12.46 5.41 8.17
C ARG A 92 11.88 4.82 6.89
N ALA A 93 12.79 4.52 5.95
CA ALA A 93 12.48 3.74 4.76
C ALA A 93 13.33 2.47 4.82
N TYR A 94 12.70 1.31 4.64
CA TYR A 94 13.42 0.03 4.68
C TYR A 94 12.61 -1.08 4.01
N THR A 95 13.30 -2.17 3.68
CA THR A 95 12.65 -3.39 3.20
C THR A 95 12.43 -4.33 4.39
N TYR A 96 11.19 -4.76 4.57
CA TYR A 96 10.81 -5.64 5.66
C TYR A 96 11.04 -7.12 5.31
N GLN A 97 10.53 -7.53 4.16
CA GLN A 97 10.66 -8.89 3.62
C GLN A 97 10.68 -8.80 2.09
N ASP A 98 10.69 -9.95 1.42
CA ASP A 98 10.64 -10.00 -0.04
C ASP A 98 9.49 -9.16 -0.58
N ARG A 99 9.81 -8.14 -1.36
CA ARG A 99 8.88 -7.24 -2.04
C ARG A 99 7.92 -6.49 -1.10
N LEU A 100 8.26 -6.40 0.19
CA LEU A 100 7.49 -5.64 1.19
C LEU A 100 8.38 -4.56 1.77
N HIS A 101 7.96 -3.31 1.62
CA HIS A 101 8.76 -2.14 1.96
C HIS A 101 7.98 -1.17 2.84
N VAL A 102 8.72 -0.38 3.61
CA VAL A 102 8.16 0.70 4.43
C VAL A 102 8.72 2.01 3.93
N LEU A 103 7.84 2.98 3.70
CA LEU A 103 8.23 4.32 3.25
C LEU A 103 7.46 5.37 4.04
N PRO A 104 8.12 6.51 4.33
CA PRO A 104 7.40 7.67 4.85
C PRO A 104 6.38 8.18 3.83
N ILE A 105 5.22 8.61 4.32
CA ILE A 105 4.15 9.14 3.47
C ILE A 105 4.64 10.31 2.62
N ASP A 106 5.48 11.18 3.18
CA ASP A 106 5.97 12.37 2.49
C ASP A 106 6.85 12.04 1.28
N ARG A 107 7.38 10.82 1.18
CA ARG A 107 8.15 10.38 0.00
C ARG A 107 7.31 10.33 -1.27
N LEU A 108 5.98 10.24 -1.14
CA LEU A 108 5.08 10.23 -2.30
C LEU A 108 5.07 11.57 -3.04
N TRP A 109 5.40 12.65 -2.34
CA TRP A 109 5.32 14.01 -2.88
C TRP A 109 6.67 14.67 -3.07
N THR A 110 7.75 13.99 -2.75
CA THR A 110 9.08 14.53 -2.98
C THR A 110 9.57 14.10 -4.36
N THR A 111 10.01 15.06 -5.16
CA THR A 111 10.71 14.77 -6.40
C THR A 111 12.17 14.48 -6.09
N PRO A 112 12.75 13.46 -6.71
CA PRO A 112 14.16 13.17 -6.52
C PRO A 112 15.05 14.27 -7.09
#